data_69547bdf213c1e6252b36492344cbf9d
#
_entry.id   69547bdf213c1e6252b36492344cbf9d
#
_cell.length_a   1.000
_cell.length_b   1.000
_cell.length_c   1.000
_cell.angle_alpha   90.00
_cell.angle_beta   90.00
_cell.angle_gamma   90.00
#
_symmetry.space_group_name_H-M   'P 1'
#
loop_
_entity.id
_entity.type
_entity.pdbx_description
1 polymer ?
#
loop_
_entity_poly.entity_id
_entity_poly.type
_entity_poly.pdbx_seq_one_letter_code
_entity_poly.pdbx_strand_id
1 'polypeptide(L)'
;MEEVIKVSNLTRKYKDFSLGPVDLSFPKGFATALIGANGAGKTTLMDIICGITAKTDGTVTYFGETDNADKGNVKERIGYCASQAMFPANWKVRDIALSMSLAFDKFSKDRFYSLLGELGVTDEKNSKKPLSSMSDGMKMRVFLASAFARDTDLLVLDEPGSSLDPLMRDRLCDRFRDYIDSGNGERSIIFSTHNIADMENAADYVIFMDNGKVIEQGFTEDLKDKYIALSAEPESLDKISPLLLCSSHSSSTATGLALAENKLKLEALGAVTERPTLSQLSIDLMKIAEEKRDRKSVV
;
A
#
# COMPACT_ATOMS: atom_id res chain seq x y z
N MET A 1 20.09 5.62 -2.64
CA MET A 1 19.09 5.81 -1.56
C MET A 1 19.11 4.55 -0.71
N GLU A 2 19.02 4.68 0.62
CA GLU A 2 18.93 3.53 1.50
C GLU A 2 17.55 2.86 1.38
N GLU A 3 17.51 1.54 1.47
CA GLU A 3 16.30 0.73 1.33
C GLU A 3 16.03 0.03 2.68
N VAL A 4 14.80 0.15 3.19
CA VAL A 4 14.40 -0.58 4.41
C VAL A 4 14.17 -2.05 4.10
N ILE A 5 13.58 -2.33 2.93
CA ILE A 5 13.41 -3.68 2.35
C ILE A 5 13.81 -3.64 0.89
N LYS A 6 14.60 -4.65 0.47
CA LYS A 6 14.89 -4.93 -0.93
C LYS A 6 14.44 -6.32 -1.30
N VAL A 7 13.74 -6.43 -2.41
CA VAL A 7 13.23 -7.69 -2.95
C VAL A 7 13.86 -7.93 -4.31
N SER A 8 14.45 -9.11 -4.51
CA SER A 8 15.12 -9.46 -5.77
C SER A 8 14.65 -10.82 -6.26
N ASN A 9 14.13 -10.84 -7.49
CA ASN A 9 13.64 -12.03 -8.21
C ASN A 9 12.68 -12.88 -7.37
N LEU A 10 11.85 -12.22 -6.53
CA LEU A 10 10.97 -12.90 -5.59
C LEU A 10 9.82 -13.58 -6.31
N THR A 11 9.63 -14.87 -5.98
CA THR A 11 8.48 -15.64 -6.47
C THR A 11 7.76 -16.37 -5.34
N ARG A 12 6.44 -16.46 -5.47
CA ARG A 12 5.60 -17.37 -4.68
C ARG A 12 4.56 -18.01 -5.59
N LYS A 13 4.56 -19.34 -5.66
CA LYS A 13 3.62 -20.11 -6.49
C LYS A 13 2.54 -20.74 -5.64
N TYR A 14 1.30 -20.56 -6.04
CA TYR A 14 0.11 -21.25 -5.57
C TYR A 14 -0.49 -22.04 -6.74
N LYS A 15 -1.55 -22.80 -6.49
CA LYS A 15 -2.21 -23.59 -7.54
C LYS A 15 -2.78 -22.72 -8.66
N ASP A 16 -3.45 -21.62 -8.29
CA ASP A 16 -4.20 -20.78 -9.23
C ASP A 16 -3.67 -19.33 -9.30
N PHE A 17 -2.55 -19.04 -8.63
CA PHE A 17 -1.95 -17.71 -8.60
C PHE A 17 -0.42 -17.81 -8.45
N SER A 18 0.29 -16.87 -9.05
CA SER A 18 1.73 -16.73 -8.84
C SER A 18 2.11 -15.27 -8.64
N LEU A 19 2.80 -14.99 -7.52
CA LEU A 19 3.52 -13.74 -7.34
C LEU A 19 4.89 -13.86 -8.01
N GLY A 20 5.23 -12.88 -8.82
CA GLY A 20 6.57 -12.70 -9.37
C GLY A 20 6.85 -13.46 -10.68
N PRO A 21 8.15 -13.46 -11.10
CA PRO A 21 9.27 -12.82 -10.39
C PRO A 21 9.10 -11.29 -10.30
N VAL A 22 9.40 -10.74 -9.10
CA VAL A 22 9.36 -9.30 -8.86
C VAL A 22 10.67 -8.79 -8.27
N ASP A 23 11.10 -7.63 -8.75
CA ASP A 23 12.18 -6.82 -8.24
C ASP A 23 11.61 -5.49 -7.79
N LEU A 24 11.79 -5.15 -6.52
CA LEU A 24 11.29 -3.92 -5.93
C LEU A 24 12.08 -3.54 -4.69
N SER A 25 12.01 -2.27 -4.33
CA SER A 25 12.60 -1.77 -3.10
C SER A 25 11.67 -0.78 -2.39
N PHE A 26 11.78 -0.77 -1.08
CA PHE A 26 11.06 0.15 -0.23
C PHE A 26 12.06 1.15 0.34
N PRO A 27 11.97 2.43 -0.03
CA PRO A 27 12.90 3.45 0.44
C PRO A 27 12.73 3.67 1.95
N LYS A 28 13.87 3.83 2.64
CA LYS A 28 13.92 4.12 4.07
C LYS A 28 13.50 5.55 4.34
N GLY A 29 12.73 5.78 5.40
CA GLY A 29 12.26 7.11 5.80
C GLY A 29 10.99 7.58 5.09
N PHE A 30 10.30 6.71 4.34
CA PHE A 30 9.14 7.07 3.55
C PHE A 30 7.96 6.14 3.79
N ALA A 31 6.75 6.63 3.46
CA ALA A 31 5.54 5.82 3.36
C ALA A 31 5.39 5.30 1.93
N THR A 32 5.41 3.98 1.77
CA THR A 32 5.22 3.30 0.48
C THR A 32 3.84 2.69 0.40
N ALA A 33 3.06 3.07 -0.62
CA ALA A 33 1.78 2.46 -0.94
C ALA A 33 1.93 1.32 -1.94
N LEU A 34 1.46 0.11 -1.59
CA LEU A 34 1.21 -0.99 -2.52
C LEU A 34 -0.20 -0.87 -3.08
N ILE A 35 -0.33 -0.51 -4.34
CA ILE A 35 -1.60 -0.22 -5.01
C ILE A 35 -1.92 -1.33 -6.00
N GLY A 36 -3.13 -1.84 -5.97
CA GLY A 36 -3.58 -2.86 -6.91
C GLY A 36 -4.96 -3.41 -6.57
N ALA A 37 -5.62 -4.03 -7.53
CA ALA A 37 -6.91 -4.69 -7.33
C ALA A 37 -6.81 -5.84 -6.29
N ASN A 38 -7.95 -6.31 -5.83
CA ASN A 38 -8.01 -7.52 -5.02
C ASN A 38 -7.46 -8.70 -5.83
N GLY A 39 -6.60 -9.52 -5.21
CA GLY A 39 -5.90 -10.60 -5.90
C GLY A 39 -4.62 -10.19 -6.64
N ALA A 40 -4.23 -8.91 -6.66
CA ALA A 40 -2.98 -8.46 -7.30
C ALA A 40 -1.69 -9.01 -6.65
N GLY A 41 -1.78 -9.59 -5.43
CA GLY A 41 -0.64 -10.18 -4.73
C GLY A 41 -0.06 -9.33 -3.61
N LYS A 42 -0.68 -8.19 -3.26
CA LYS A 42 -0.23 -7.27 -2.20
C LYS A 42 -0.04 -7.96 -0.85
N THR A 43 -1.09 -8.60 -0.33
CA THR A 43 -1.06 -9.36 0.94
C THR A 43 0.01 -10.45 0.89
N THR A 44 0.10 -11.21 -0.22
CA THR A 44 1.13 -12.25 -0.38
C THR A 44 2.54 -11.69 -0.26
N LEU A 45 2.81 -10.55 -0.91
CA LEU A 45 4.10 -9.87 -0.82
C LEU A 45 4.40 -9.42 0.61
N MET A 46 3.44 -8.79 1.27
CA MET A 46 3.57 -8.31 2.65
C MET A 46 3.77 -9.47 3.64
N ASP A 47 3.04 -10.57 3.48
CA ASP A 47 3.21 -11.78 4.31
C ASP A 47 4.61 -12.39 4.14
N ILE A 48 5.18 -12.37 2.94
CA ILE A 48 6.56 -12.83 2.72
C ILE A 48 7.55 -11.87 3.40
N ILE A 49 7.37 -10.57 3.24
CA ILE A 49 8.20 -9.54 3.91
C ILE A 49 8.14 -9.69 5.43
N CYS A 50 6.97 -9.98 5.99
CA CYS A 50 6.82 -10.19 7.44
C CYS A 50 7.24 -11.59 7.92
N GLY A 51 7.68 -12.48 7.03
CA GLY A 51 8.08 -13.84 7.37
C GLY A 51 6.92 -14.76 7.80
N ILE A 52 5.68 -14.40 7.43
CA ILE A 52 4.47 -15.19 7.70
C ILE A 52 4.32 -16.30 6.66
N THR A 53 4.62 -15.98 5.40
CA THR A 53 4.55 -16.90 4.27
C THR A 53 5.94 -17.09 3.67
N ALA A 54 6.33 -18.37 3.43
CA ALA A 54 7.59 -18.66 2.78
C ALA A 54 7.55 -18.29 1.29
N LYS A 55 8.64 -17.73 0.77
CA LYS A 55 8.86 -17.55 -0.67
C LYS A 55 9.16 -18.87 -1.38
N THR A 56 8.90 -18.95 -2.68
CA THR A 56 9.32 -20.10 -3.51
C THR A 56 10.77 -19.92 -3.97
N ASP A 57 11.14 -18.70 -4.40
CA ASP A 57 12.48 -18.37 -4.86
C ASP A 57 12.74 -16.85 -4.70
N GLY A 58 13.97 -16.38 -4.97
CA GLY A 58 14.38 -15.01 -4.82
C GLY A 58 14.85 -14.65 -3.42
N THR A 59 15.14 -13.38 -3.18
CA THR A 59 15.67 -12.87 -1.90
C THR A 59 14.88 -11.68 -1.41
N VAL A 60 14.81 -11.52 -0.08
CA VAL A 60 14.31 -10.33 0.61
C VAL A 60 15.40 -9.87 1.58
N THR A 61 15.97 -8.71 1.36
CA THR A 61 16.99 -8.14 2.27
C THR A 61 16.32 -7.14 3.19
N TYR A 62 16.60 -7.24 4.48
CA TYR A 62 16.01 -6.43 5.55
C TYR A 62 17.06 -5.46 6.07
N PHE A 63 16.73 -4.17 6.07
CA PHE A 63 17.54 -3.08 6.63
C PHE A 63 18.99 -3.02 6.10
N GLY A 64 19.22 -3.57 4.90
CA GLY A 64 20.56 -3.72 4.33
C GLY A 64 21.47 -4.75 5.01
N GLU A 65 20.96 -5.48 6.03
CA GLU A 65 21.81 -6.30 6.92
C GLU A 65 21.68 -7.80 6.69
N THR A 66 20.49 -8.29 6.34
CA THR A 66 20.21 -9.73 6.32
C THR A 66 19.09 -10.10 5.34
N ASP A 67 19.13 -11.31 4.82
CA ASP A 67 18.09 -11.93 3.99
C ASP A 67 17.15 -12.88 4.78
N ASN A 68 17.24 -12.90 6.10
CA ASN A 68 16.48 -13.83 6.94
C ASN A 68 15.52 -13.09 7.88
N ALA A 69 14.20 -13.14 7.57
CA ALA A 69 13.13 -12.60 8.39
C ALA A 69 13.04 -13.25 9.79
N ASP A 70 13.52 -14.49 9.95
CA ASP A 70 13.43 -15.21 11.22
C ASP A 70 14.56 -14.85 12.20
N LYS A 71 15.53 -14.05 11.80
CA LYS A 71 16.45 -13.46 12.77
C LYS A 71 15.65 -12.61 13.75
N GLY A 72 15.78 -12.89 15.05
CA GLY A 72 14.95 -12.31 16.10
C GLY A 72 14.91 -10.78 16.10
N ASN A 73 16.03 -10.13 15.75
CA ASN A 73 16.10 -8.68 15.63
C ASN A 73 15.26 -8.11 14.48
N VAL A 74 15.03 -8.84 13.38
CA VAL A 74 14.20 -8.38 12.25
C VAL A 74 12.74 -8.28 12.67
N LYS A 75 12.19 -9.31 13.32
CA LYS A 75 10.79 -9.32 13.78
C LYS A 75 10.51 -8.25 14.84
N GLU A 76 11.48 -7.95 15.69
CA GLU A 76 11.35 -6.85 16.66
C GLU A 76 11.29 -5.47 15.98
N ARG A 77 11.92 -5.32 14.83
CA ARG A 77 11.96 -4.06 14.07
C ARG A 77 10.76 -3.85 13.14
N ILE A 78 9.92 -4.89 12.91
CA ILE A 78 8.75 -4.82 12.03
C ILE A 78 7.46 -4.90 12.85
N GLY A 79 6.61 -3.87 12.76
CA GLY A 79 5.24 -3.89 13.23
C GLY A 79 4.32 -4.31 12.08
N TYR A 80 3.46 -5.31 12.29
CA TYR A 80 2.54 -5.81 11.29
C TYR A 80 1.08 -5.62 11.72
N CYS A 81 0.25 -5.19 10.78
CA CYS A 81 -1.20 -5.13 10.92
C CYS A 81 -1.85 -5.79 9.70
N ALA A 82 -2.47 -6.95 9.91
CA ALA A 82 -3.21 -7.65 8.87
C ALA A 82 -4.57 -7.01 8.62
N SER A 83 -5.08 -7.15 7.40
CA SER A 83 -6.43 -6.69 7.00
C SER A 83 -7.55 -7.47 7.67
N GLN A 84 -7.28 -8.69 8.15
CA GLN A 84 -8.25 -9.61 8.75
C GLN A 84 -7.69 -10.22 10.04
N ALA A 85 -8.51 -10.96 10.75
CA ALA A 85 -8.32 -11.78 11.95
C ALA A 85 -6.88 -11.87 12.52
N MET A 86 -6.35 -10.76 13.02
CA MET A 86 -4.99 -10.70 13.58
C MET A 86 -4.91 -11.37 14.94
N PHE A 87 -6.02 -11.38 15.70
CA PHE A 87 -6.12 -11.98 17.02
C PHE A 87 -7.36 -12.88 17.13
N PRO A 88 -7.40 -13.84 18.06
CA PRO A 88 -8.56 -14.68 18.28
C PRO A 88 -9.84 -13.88 18.56
N ALA A 89 -10.94 -14.27 17.95
CA ALA A 89 -12.20 -13.51 17.97
C ALA A 89 -12.82 -13.36 19.39
N ASN A 90 -12.50 -14.27 20.31
CA ASN A 90 -12.94 -14.24 21.71
C ASN A 90 -12.03 -13.38 22.62
N TRP A 91 -10.90 -12.88 22.12
CA TRP A 91 -10.02 -12.01 22.91
C TRP A 91 -10.62 -10.63 23.10
N LYS A 92 -10.28 -10.04 24.24
CA LYS A 92 -10.57 -8.66 24.60
C LYS A 92 -9.31 -7.80 24.41
N VAL A 93 -9.47 -6.52 24.39
CA VAL A 93 -8.36 -5.55 24.30
C VAL A 93 -7.24 -5.84 25.30
N ARG A 94 -7.60 -6.19 26.56
CA ARG A 94 -6.62 -6.53 27.60
C ARG A 94 -5.80 -7.79 27.29
N ASP A 95 -6.41 -8.76 26.60
CA ASP A 95 -5.77 -10.02 26.27
C ASP A 95 -4.74 -9.77 25.14
N ILE A 96 -5.08 -8.87 24.21
CA ILE A 96 -4.16 -8.37 23.17
C ILE A 96 -2.99 -7.64 23.84
N ALA A 97 -3.25 -6.68 24.75
CA ALA A 97 -2.21 -5.94 25.44
C ALA A 97 -1.24 -6.86 26.20
N LEU A 98 -1.78 -7.91 26.85
CA LEU A 98 -0.97 -8.90 27.55
C LEU A 98 -0.13 -9.72 26.56
N SER A 99 -0.75 -10.28 25.52
CA SER A 99 -0.07 -11.11 24.53
C SER A 99 1.04 -10.34 23.82
N MET A 100 0.76 -9.12 23.38
CA MET A 100 1.75 -8.27 22.71
C MET A 100 2.93 -7.92 23.64
N SER A 101 2.68 -7.67 24.93
CA SER A 101 3.74 -7.38 25.89
C SER A 101 4.58 -8.59 26.29
N LEU A 102 4.08 -9.81 26.06
CA LEU A 102 4.84 -11.05 26.26
C LEU A 102 5.62 -11.45 25.00
N ALA A 103 5.11 -11.07 23.83
CA ALA A 103 5.70 -11.45 22.56
C ALA A 103 6.78 -10.46 22.07
N PHE A 104 6.71 -9.19 22.48
CA PHE A 104 7.58 -8.13 21.97
C PHE A 104 8.10 -7.24 23.10
N ASP A 105 9.41 -7.21 23.26
CA ASP A 105 10.08 -6.44 24.32
C ASP A 105 9.82 -4.93 24.21
N LYS A 106 9.71 -4.42 22.97
CA LYS A 106 9.46 -3.01 22.67
C LYS A 106 7.98 -2.62 22.60
N PHE A 107 7.05 -3.46 23.07
CA PHE A 107 5.63 -3.10 23.15
C PHE A 107 5.31 -2.31 24.41
N SER A 108 4.71 -1.13 24.27
CA SER A 108 4.25 -0.29 25.36
C SER A 108 2.73 -0.42 25.57
N LYS A 109 2.33 -0.96 26.73
CA LYS A 109 0.89 -1.01 27.10
C LYS A 109 0.30 0.39 27.25
N ASP A 110 1.03 1.32 27.82
CA ASP A 110 0.54 2.70 28.04
C ASP A 110 0.30 3.39 26.69
N ARG A 111 1.24 3.24 25.74
CA ARG A 111 1.07 3.74 24.39
C ARG A 111 -0.10 3.06 23.65
N PHE A 112 -0.27 1.75 23.85
CA PHE A 112 -1.40 1.02 23.27
C PHE A 112 -2.74 1.57 23.72
N TYR A 113 -2.93 1.77 25.04
CA TYR A 113 -4.17 2.32 25.58
C TYR A 113 -4.38 3.80 25.20
N SER A 114 -3.32 4.60 25.12
CA SER A 114 -3.39 5.97 24.61
C SER A 114 -3.88 5.99 23.17
N LEU A 115 -3.29 5.17 22.29
CA LEU A 115 -3.67 5.04 20.88
C LEU A 115 -5.12 4.58 20.71
N LEU A 116 -5.59 3.65 21.52
CA LEU A 116 -7.00 3.27 21.52
C LEU A 116 -7.90 4.45 21.80
N GLY A 117 -7.50 5.33 22.74
CA GLY A 117 -8.17 6.60 23.03
C GLY A 117 -8.29 7.50 21.83
N GLU A 118 -7.18 7.75 21.22
CA GLU A 118 -7.06 8.63 20.06
C GLU A 118 -7.81 8.09 18.83
N LEU A 119 -7.85 6.76 18.68
CA LEU A 119 -8.59 6.07 17.64
C LEU A 119 -10.08 5.84 18.00
N GLY A 120 -10.57 6.37 19.12
CA GLY A 120 -11.99 6.32 19.49
C GLY A 120 -12.50 4.95 19.95
N VAL A 121 -11.63 4.12 20.55
CA VAL A 121 -11.97 2.80 21.11
C VAL A 121 -12.06 2.84 22.64
N THR A 122 -12.17 4.00 23.25
CA THR A 122 -12.08 4.28 24.71
C THR A 122 -13.30 3.99 25.56
N ASP A 123 -14.44 3.62 24.98
CA ASP A 123 -15.59 3.29 25.80
C ASP A 123 -15.28 2.07 26.66
N GLU A 124 -15.35 2.21 28.00
CA GLU A 124 -15.17 1.09 28.96
C GLU A 124 -15.99 -0.15 28.58
N LYS A 125 -17.16 0.07 27.95
CA LYS A 125 -17.98 -1.00 27.42
C LYS A 125 -17.29 -1.76 26.29
N ASN A 126 -16.58 -1.06 25.40
CA ASN A 126 -15.92 -1.67 24.23
C ASN A 126 -14.63 -2.40 24.60
N SER A 127 -13.84 -1.86 25.55
CA SER A 127 -12.62 -2.54 26.03
C SER A 127 -12.89 -3.87 26.76
N LYS A 128 -14.12 -4.04 27.30
CA LYS A 128 -14.55 -5.27 27.99
C LYS A 128 -15.19 -6.31 27.08
N LYS A 129 -15.56 -5.95 25.84
CA LYS A 129 -16.16 -6.85 24.86
C LYS A 129 -15.11 -7.68 24.12
N PRO A 130 -15.44 -8.90 23.67
CA PRO A 130 -14.56 -9.66 22.78
C PRO A 130 -14.54 -9.03 21.39
N LEU A 131 -13.46 -9.25 20.63
CA LEU A 131 -13.31 -8.76 19.25
C LEU A 131 -14.48 -9.17 18.36
N SER A 132 -15.03 -10.39 18.55
CA SER A 132 -16.19 -10.89 17.79
C SER A 132 -17.43 -9.99 17.86
N SER A 133 -17.57 -9.16 18.90
CA SER A 133 -18.68 -8.22 19.08
C SER A 133 -18.38 -6.80 18.64
N MET A 134 -17.19 -6.54 18.12
CA MET A 134 -16.77 -5.24 17.58
C MET A 134 -17.08 -5.17 16.08
N SER A 135 -17.36 -3.95 15.57
CA SER A 135 -17.40 -3.71 14.12
C SER A 135 -16.03 -3.89 13.50
N ASP A 136 -15.95 -4.12 12.19
CA ASP A 136 -14.67 -4.31 11.51
C ASP A 136 -13.79 -3.05 11.60
N GLY A 137 -14.38 -1.86 11.53
CA GLY A 137 -13.65 -0.61 11.77
C GLY A 137 -13.10 -0.49 13.21
N MET A 138 -13.82 -0.97 14.22
CA MET A 138 -13.30 -1.02 15.59
C MET A 138 -12.18 -2.03 15.76
N LYS A 139 -12.30 -3.21 15.16
CA LYS A 139 -11.22 -4.22 15.15
C LYS A 139 -9.96 -3.65 14.51
N MET A 140 -10.09 -3.02 13.33
CA MET A 140 -8.96 -2.39 12.63
C MET A 140 -8.26 -1.36 13.50
N ARG A 141 -9.01 -0.49 14.21
CA ARG A 141 -8.43 0.48 15.16
C ARG A 141 -7.64 -0.18 16.27
N VAL A 142 -8.11 -1.32 16.82
CA VAL A 142 -7.38 -2.11 17.82
C VAL A 142 -6.11 -2.71 17.23
N PHE A 143 -6.16 -3.23 15.99
CA PHE A 143 -5.01 -3.83 15.33
C PHE A 143 -3.96 -2.77 15.01
N LEU A 144 -4.36 -1.61 14.48
CA LEU A 144 -3.48 -0.47 14.26
C LEU A 144 -2.82 -0.01 15.56
N ALA A 145 -3.62 0.17 16.63
CA ALA A 145 -3.06 0.55 17.93
C ALA A 145 -2.00 -0.45 18.42
N SER A 146 -2.21 -1.77 18.19
CA SER A 146 -1.24 -2.80 18.60
C SER A 146 0.07 -2.73 17.79
N ALA A 147 0.01 -2.38 16.50
CA ALA A 147 1.19 -2.21 15.67
C ALA A 147 1.96 -0.92 16.03
N PHE A 148 1.26 0.21 16.15
CA PHE A 148 1.86 1.50 16.50
C PHE A 148 2.38 1.58 17.95
N ALA A 149 1.89 0.73 18.86
CA ALA A 149 2.37 0.68 20.24
C ALA A 149 3.74 0.02 20.39
N ARG A 150 4.29 -0.55 19.33
CA ARG A 150 5.64 -1.09 19.27
C ARG A 150 6.62 0.00 18.82
N ASP A 151 7.81 -0.02 19.36
CA ASP A 151 8.93 0.82 18.89
C ASP A 151 9.65 0.09 17.77
N THR A 152 9.19 0.28 16.54
CA THR A 152 9.65 -0.41 15.34
C THR A 152 10.26 0.55 14.32
N ASP A 153 11.10 0.03 13.42
CA ASP A 153 11.70 0.79 12.33
C ASP A 153 10.84 0.73 11.06
N LEU A 154 10.00 -0.31 10.95
CA LEU A 154 9.10 -0.51 9.83
C LEU A 154 7.70 -0.91 10.30
N LEU A 155 6.67 -0.25 9.78
CA LEU A 155 5.28 -0.69 9.87
C LEU A 155 4.84 -1.28 8.53
N VAL A 156 4.21 -2.44 8.55
CA VAL A 156 3.60 -3.10 7.39
C VAL A 156 2.11 -3.27 7.66
N LEU A 157 1.26 -2.57 6.91
CA LEU A 157 -0.16 -2.42 7.20
C LEU A 157 -0.99 -2.85 5.98
N ASP A 158 -1.70 -3.97 6.10
CA ASP A 158 -2.52 -4.50 5.01
C ASP A 158 -3.94 -3.91 5.04
N GLU A 159 -4.30 -3.14 4.01
CA GLU A 159 -5.60 -2.47 3.85
C GLU A 159 -6.05 -1.67 5.09
N PRO A 160 -5.19 -0.85 5.72
CA PRO A 160 -5.45 -0.23 7.03
C PRO A 160 -6.63 0.74 7.01
N GLY A 161 -6.96 1.31 5.85
CA GLY A 161 -8.06 2.27 5.67
C GLY A 161 -9.39 1.66 5.26
N SER A 162 -9.44 0.38 4.84
CA SER A 162 -10.60 -0.20 4.13
C SER A 162 -11.90 -0.22 4.94
N SER A 163 -11.81 -0.42 6.25
CA SER A 163 -12.97 -0.47 7.16
C SER A 163 -13.15 0.79 8.01
N LEU A 164 -12.36 1.84 7.75
CA LEU A 164 -12.43 3.11 8.47
C LEU A 164 -13.32 4.11 7.74
N ASP A 165 -14.00 4.97 8.50
CA ASP A 165 -14.69 6.14 7.95
C ASP A 165 -13.69 7.21 7.47
N PRO A 166 -14.12 8.17 6.63
CA PRO A 166 -13.22 9.17 6.04
C PRO A 166 -12.41 9.98 7.09
N LEU A 167 -13.03 10.37 8.20
CA LEU A 167 -12.34 11.12 9.25
C LEU A 167 -11.24 10.28 9.91
N MET A 168 -11.50 8.99 10.11
CA MET A 168 -10.51 8.09 10.70
C MET A 168 -9.37 7.75 9.72
N ARG A 169 -9.63 7.75 8.42
CA ARG A 169 -8.56 7.63 7.41
C ARG A 169 -7.64 8.85 7.40
N ASP A 170 -8.21 10.03 7.49
CA ASP A 170 -7.44 11.28 7.60
C ASP A 170 -6.53 11.27 8.85
N ARG A 171 -7.08 10.91 10.02
CA ARG A 171 -6.29 10.72 11.23
C ARG A 171 -5.22 9.64 11.12
N LEU A 172 -5.48 8.57 10.36
CA LEU A 172 -4.47 7.55 10.09
C LEU A 172 -3.33 8.09 9.23
N CYS A 173 -3.62 8.92 8.24
CA CYS A 173 -2.60 9.61 7.45
C CYS A 173 -1.72 10.53 8.32
N ASP A 174 -2.32 11.27 9.27
CA ASP A 174 -1.56 12.06 10.24
C ASP A 174 -0.65 11.18 11.10
N ARG A 175 -1.15 10.02 11.55
CA ARG A 175 -0.35 9.05 12.29
C ARG A 175 0.83 8.48 11.50
N PHE A 176 0.68 8.31 10.20
CA PHE A 176 1.79 7.89 9.35
C PHE A 176 2.90 8.95 9.35
N ARG A 177 2.54 10.23 9.20
CA ARG A 177 3.50 11.34 9.26
C ARG A 177 4.20 11.40 10.61
N ASP A 178 3.43 11.40 11.71
CA ASP A 178 3.99 11.41 13.08
C ASP A 178 4.96 10.25 13.32
N TYR A 179 4.63 9.06 12.81
CA TYR A 179 5.49 7.88 12.97
C TYR A 179 6.82 8.04 12.21
N ILE A 180 6.78 8.50 10.96
CA ILE A 180 7.97 8.73 10.14
C ILE A 180 8.81 9.85 10.73
N ASP A 181 8.21 11.00 11.07
CA ASP A 181 8.89 12.17 11.61
C ASP A 181 9.57 11.87 12.94
N SER A 182 8.92 11.06 13.81
CA SER A 182 9.51 10.65 15.10
C SER A 182 10.75 9.77 14.96
N GLY A 183 11.01 9.25 13.76
CA GLY A 183 12.16 8.38 13.47
C GLY A 183 13.38 9.11 12.91
N ASN A 184 13.33 10.43 12.69
CA ASN A 184 14.42 11.19 12.08
C ASN A 184 14.96 10.55 10.77
N GLY A 185 14.06 10.05 9.92
CA GLY A 185 14.39 9.38 8.65
C GLY A 185 14.70 7.87 8.76
N GLU A 186 14.68 7.30 9.97
CA GLU A 186 14.95 5.87 10.18
C GLU A 186 13.69 4.99 10.07
N ARG A 187 12.48 5.56 10.29
CA ARG A 187 11.21 4.84 10.28
C ARG A 187 10.54 4.89 8.92
N SER A 188 9.96 3.78 8.53
CA SER A 188 9.27 3.63 7.24
C SER A 188 7.93 2.93 7.41
N ILE A 189 7.02 3.17 6.47
CA ILE A 189 5.72 2.50 6.42
C ILE A 189 5.54 1.85 5.05
N ILE A 190 5.02 0.62 5.04
CA ILE A 190 4.48 -0.03 3.85
C ILE A 190 3.00 -0.27 4.12
N PHE A 191 2.13 0.24 3.28
CA PHE A 191 0.70 -0.04 3.39
C PHE A 191 0.10 -0.46 2.06
N SER A 192 -0.85 -1.37 2.10
CA SER A 192 -1.58 -1.77 0.90
C SER A 192 -2.90 -1.03 0.80
N THR A 193 -3.35 -0.79 -0.42
CA THR A 193 -4.70 -0.30 -0.69
C THR A 193 -5.17 -0.71 -2.10
N HIS A 194 -6.47 -0.91 -2.25
CA HIS A 194 -7.13 -1.02 -3.55
C HIS A 194 -7.81 0.31 -3.94
N ASN A 195 -7.91 1.27 -3.02
CA ASN A 195 -8.42 2.62 -3.26
C ASN A 195 -7.45 3.65 -2.66
N ILE A 196 -6.61 4.23 -3.51
CA ILE A 196 -5.60 5.20 -3.08
C ILE A 196 -6.17 6.60 -2.85
N ALA A 197 -7.35 6.94 -3.41
CA ALA A 197 -7.90 8.29 -3.35
C ALA A 197 -7.97 8.87 -1.93
N ASP A 198 -8.31 8.03 -0.96
CA ASP A 198 -8.48 8.45 0.44
C ASP A 198 -7.16 8.55 1.22
N MET A 199 -6.05 8.05 0.65
CA MET A 199 -4.74 8.00 1.31
C MET A 199 -3.61 8.54 0.41
N GLU A 200 -3.94 9.22 -0.68
CA GLU A 200 -2.98 9.75 -1.65
C GLU A 200 -1.91 10.63 -0.99
N ASN A 201 -2.33 11.48 -0.04
CA ASN A 201 -1.45 12.40 0.68
C ASN A 201 -0.50 11.70 1.69
N ALA A 202 -0.67 10.41 1.91
CA ALA A 202 0.19 9.63 2.81
C ALA A 202 1.20 8.75 2.05
N ALA A 203 1.21 8.78 0.71
CA ALA A 203 2.05 7.93 -0.11
C ALA A 203 3.19 8.75 -0.74
N ASP A 204 4.38 8.65 -0.18
CA ASP A 204 5.59 9.27 -0.73
C ASP A 204 6.13 8.48 -1.93
N TYR A 205 6.09 7.15 -1.82
CA TYR A 205 6.50 6.19 -2.83
C TYR A 205 5.36 5.24 -3.15
N VAL A 206 5.23 4.81 -4.38
CA VAL A 206 4.16 3.90 -4.79
C VAL A 206 4.70 2.73 -5.60
N ILE A 207 4.07 1.59 -5.42
CA ILE A 207 4.30 0.37 -6.20
C ILE A 207 2.94 -0.10 -6.71
N PHE A 208 2.74 -0.06 -8.01
CA PHE A 208 1.52 -0.57 -8.64
C PHE A 208 1.69 -2.05 -8.99
N MET A 209 0.73 -2.85 -8.57
CA MET A 209 0.73 -4.30 -8.77
C MET A 209 -0.53 -4.76 -9.51
N ASP A 210 -0.34 -5.65 -10.47
CA ASP A 210 -1.43 -6.39 -11.12
C ASP A 210 -1.02 -7.85 -11.35
N ASN A 211 -1.92 -8.76 -11.04
CA ASN A 211 -1.77 -10.21 -11.27
C ASN A 211 -0.38 -10.76 -10.88
N GLY A 212 0.06 -10.45 -9.68
CA GLY A 212 1.34 -10.90 -9.12
C GLY A 212 2.59 -10.24 -9.68
N LYS A 213 2.46 -9.16 -10.44
CA LYS A 213 3.58 -8.43 -11.05
C LYS A 213 3.59 -6.97 -10.63
N VAL A 214 4.78 -6.37 -10.61
CA VAL A 214 4.95 -4.93 -10.51
C VAL A 214 4.75 -4.33 -11.92
N ILE A 215 3.84 -3.35 -12.01
CA ILE A 215 3.54 -2.63 -13.27
C ILE A 215 4.44 -1.40 -13.37
N GLU A 216 4.50 -0.63 -12.29
CA GLU A 216 5.23 0.62 -12.19
C GLU A 216 5.59 0.87 -10.72
N GLN A 217 6.70 1.59 -10.46
CA GLN A 217 7.08 2.03 -9.12
C GLN A 217 7.91 3.31 -9.18
N GLY A 218 7.80 4.14 -8.15
CA GLY A 218 8.56 5.39 -8.07
C GLY A 218 8.04 6.32 -6.97
N PHE A 219 8.73 7.44 -6.78
CA PHE A 219 8.19 8.51 -5.95
C PHE A 219 6.93 9.06 -6.57
N THR A 220 5.96 9.35 -5.73
CA THR A 220 4.63 9.81 -6.13
C THR A 220 4.72 11.04 -7.04
N GLU A 221 5.54 12.02 -6.66
CA GLU A 221 5.69 13.25 -7.43
C GLU A 221 6.41 13.01 -8.77
N ASP A 222 7.44 12.17 -8.79
CA ASP A 222 8.15 11.82 -10.03
C ASP A 222 7.23 11.10 -11.03
N LEU A 223 6.36 10.22 -10.54
CA LEU A 223 5.39 9.54 -11.38
C LEU A 223 4.30 10.50 -11.90
N LYS A 224 3.83 11.42 -11.06
CA LYS A 224 2.89 12.47 -11.50
C LYS A 224 3.51 13.41 -12.53
N ASP A 225 4.82 13.60 -12.51
CA ASP A 225 5.55 14.41 -13.50
C ASP A 225 5.92 13.62 -14.77
N LYS A 226 6.06 12.28 -14.65
CA LYS A 226 6.33 11.38 -15.78
C LYS A 226 5.15 11.26 -16.75
N TYR A 227 3.93 11.36 -16.22
CA TYR A 227 2.69 11.16 -16.97
C TYR A 227 1.85 12.43 -17.04
N ILE A 228 0.99 12.52 -18.04
CA ILE A 228 -0.08 13.51 -18.15
C ILE A 228 -1.41 12.82 -18.38
N ALA A 229 -2.43 13.29 -17.68
CA ALA A 229 -3.82 13.01 -17.99
C ALA A 229 -4.30 14.01 -19.04
N LEU A 230 -5.21 13.59 -19.91
CA LEU A 230 -5.74 14.46 -20.92
C LEU A 230 -7.24 14.23 -21.16
N SER A 231 -7.87 15.29 -21.67
CA SER A 231 -9.21 15.22 -22.23
C SER A 231 -9.23 15.90 -23.62
N ALA A 232 -10.04 15.37 -24.53
CA ALA A 232 -10.18 15.89 -25.89
C ALA A 232 -11.60 15.63 -26.42
N GLU A 233 -11.98 16.31 -27.49
CA GLU A 233 -13.18 15.98 -28.25
C GLU A 233 -13.04 14.60 -28.90
N PRO A 234 -14.11 13.80 -28.97
CA PRO A 234 -14.05 12.44 -29.56
C PRO A 234 -13.50 12.42 -31.00
N GLU A 235 -13.77 13.46 -31.75
CA GLU A 235 -13.32 13.63 -33.15
C GLU A 235 -11.78 13.77 -33.27
N SER A 236 -11.12 14.21 -32.20
CA SER A 236 -9.66 14.33 -32.14
C SER A 236 -8.96 13.03 -31.77
N LEU A 237 -9.68 12.01 -31.35
CA LEU A 237 -9.13 10.76 -30.80
C LEU A 237 -8.21 10.06 -31.79
N ASP A 238 -8.60 9.96 -33.05
CA ASP A 238 -7.78 9.30 -34.09
C ASP A 238 -6.42 9.96 -34.27
N LYS A 239 -6.33 11.28 -34.10
CA LYS A 239 -5.10 12.06 -34.25
C LYS A 239 -4.19 11.92 -33.02
N ILE A 240 -4.76 11.85 -31.82
CA ILE A 240 -4.00 11.79 -30.56
C ILE A 240 -3.68 10.36 -30.14
N SER A 241 -4.46 9.37 -30.57
CA SER A 241 -4.33 7.95 -30.17
C SER A 241 -2.91 7.37 -30.29
N PRO A 242 -2.09 7.69 -31.33
CA PRO A 242 -0.72 7.18 -31.40
C PRO A 242 0.21 7.67 -30.28
N LEU A 243 -0.18 8.74 -29.56
CA LEU A 243 0.60 9.33 -28.46
C LEU A 243 0.12 8.86 -27.09
N LEU A 244 -1.01 8.12 -27.03
CA LEU A 244 -1.63 7.67 -25.80
C LEU A 244 -1.10 6.30 -25.36
N LEU A 245 -0.99 6.12 -24.04
CA LEU A 245 -0.71 4.83 -23.42
C LEU A 245 -2.01 4.03 -23.23
N CYS A 246 -3.08 4.71 -22.87
CA CYS A 246 -4.45 4.20 -22.85
C CYS A 246 -5.45 5.31 -23.12
N SER A 247 -6.67 4.96 -23.53
CA SER A 247 -7.76 5.89 -23.70
C SER A 247 -9.09 5.29 -23.30
N SER A 248 -10.00 6.17 -22.90
CA SER A 248 -11.41 5.85 -22.69
C SER A 248 -12.23 6.95 -23.35
N HIS A 249 -13.36 6.63 -23.93
CA HIS A 249 -14.22 7.62 -24.58
C HIS A 249 -15.68 7.45 -24.14
N SER A 250 -16.36 8.56 -24.07
CA SER A 250 -17.80 8.68 -23.93
C SER A 250 -18.34 9.33 -25.21
N SER A 251 -19.67 9.55 -25.25
CA SER A 251 -20.29 10.27 -26.37
C SER A 251 -19.82 11.73 -26.52
N SER A 252 -19.27 12.33 -25.47
CA SER A 252 -18.93 13.77 -25.45
C SER A 252 -17.44 14.04 -25.19
N THR A 253 -16.68 13.09 -24.69
CA THR A 253 -15.29 13.34 -24.27
C THR A 253 -14.44 12.08 -24.41
N ALA A 254 -13.26 12.24 -24.97
CA ALA A 254 -12.19 11.24 -24.91
C ALA A 254 -11.23 11.63 -23.76
N THR A 255 -10.82 10.67 -22.96
CA THR A 255 -9.82 10.85 -21.89
C THR A 255 -8.71 9.83 -22.05
N GLY A 256 -7.52 10.10 -21.53
CA GLY A 256 -6.41 9.18 -21.65
C GLY A 256 -5.21 9.57 -20.82
N LEU A 257 -4.22 8.67 -20.83
CA LEU A 257 -2.91 8.86 -20.22
C LEU A 257 -1.83 8.86 -21.28
N ALA A 258 -0.88 9.76 -21.16
CA ALA A 258 0.29 9.83 -22.06
C ALA A 258 1.56 10.11 -21.25
N LEU A 259 2.72 9.99 -21.88
CA LEU A 259 3.98 10.48 -21.31
C LEU A 259 4.04 12.01 -21.39
N ALA A 260 4.57 12.64 -20.35
CA ALA A 260 4.65 14.09 -20.21
C ALA A 260 5.44 14.76 -21.37
N GLU A 261 6.39 14.06 -21.97
CA GLU A 261 7.14 14.51 -23.16
C GLU A 261 6.25 14.81 -24.39
N ASN A 262 5.06 14.22 -24.45
CA ASN A 262 4.11 14.41 -25.55
C ASN A 262 3.15 15.59 -25.31
N LYS A 263 3.26 16.31 -24.19
CA LYS A 263 2.34 17.38 -23.80
C LYS A 263 2.09 18.40 -24.91
N LEU A 264 3.16 19.02 -25.41
CA LEU A 264 3.05 20.07 -26.44
C LEU A 264 2.42 19.57 -27.74
N LYS A 265 2.68 18.31 -28.11
CA LYS A 265 2.09 17.70 -29.32
C LYS A 265 0.60 17.46 -29.15
N LEU A 266 0.19 16.99 -27.97
CA LEU A 266 -1.20 16.72 -27.64
C LEU A 266 -2.02 18.02 -27.57
N GLU A 267 -1.49 19.06 -26.93
CA GLU A 267 -2.11 20.38 -26.87
C GLU A 267 -2.26 21.02 -28.27
N ALA A 268 -1.26 20.86 -29.14
CA ALA A 268 -1.33 21.30 -30.54
C ALA A 268 -2.40 20.55 -31.37
N LEU A 269 -2.79 19.35 -30.95
CA LEU A 269 -3.84 18.54 -31.57
C LEU A 269 -5.22 18.79 -30.91
N GLY A 270 -5.32 19.75 -29.98
CA GLY A 270 -6.58 20.16 -29.34
C GLY A 270 -6.90 19.42 -28.04
N ALA A 271 -5.97 18.66 -27.48
CA ALA A 271 -6.16 18.06 -26.16
C ALA A 271 -5.92 19.07 -25.04
N VAL A 272 -6.73 18.99 -23.98
CA VAL A 272 -6.48 19.68 -22.70
C VAL A 272 -5.73 18.70 -21.79
N THR A 273 -4.57 19.13 -21.31
CA THR A 273 -3.70 18.30 -20.48
C THR A 273 -3.64 18.77 -19.05
N GLU A 274 -3.58 17.82 -18.11
CA GLU A 274 -3.45 18.09 -16.67
C GLU A 274 -2.47 17.13 -16.02
N ARG A 275 -1.94 17.52 -14.84
CA ARG A 275 -1.13 16.62 -14.03
C ARG A 275 -2.05 15.58 -13.40
N PRO A 276 -1.78 14.27 -13.55
CA PRO A 276 -2.67 13.24 -13.02
C PRO A 276 -2.64 13.19 -11.49
N THR A 277 -3.78 12.86 -10.89
CA THR A 277 -3.81 12.39 -9.49
C THR A 277 -3.27 10.97 -9.41
N LEU A 278 -2.86 10.54 -8.22
CA LEU A 278 -2.41 9.16 -8.02
C LEU A 278 -3.55 8.16 -8.27
N SER A 279 -4.78 8.57 -7.99
CA SER A 279 -5.98 7.78 -8.28
C SER A 279 -6.19 7.57 -9.78
N GLN A 280 -6.03 8.60 -10.59
CA GLN A 280 -6.09 8.51 -12.06
C GLN A 280 -4.98 7.61 -12.60
N LEU A 281 -3.72 7.82 -12.16
CA LEU A 281 -2.59 6.96 -12.51
C LEU A 281 -2.85 5.48 -12.19
N SER A 282 -3.40 5.20 -11.01
CA SER A 282 -3.73 3.84 -10.60
C SER A 282 -4.67 3.16 -11.59
N ILE A 283 -5.77 3.84 -11.94
CA ILE A 283 -6.78 3.30 -12.86
C ILE A 283 -6.17 3.09 -14.26
N ASP A 284 -5.46 4.07 -14.78
CA ASP A 284 -4.98 4.03 -16.17
C ASP A 284 -3.81 3.06 -16.34
N LEU A 285 -2.90 2.96 -15.35
CA LEU A 285 -1.83 1.95 -15.36
C LEU A 285 -2.38 0.52 -15.28
N MET A 286 -3.47 0.30 -14.52
CA MET A 286 -4.13 -0.99 -14.47
C MET A 286 -4.79 -1.35 -15.81
N LYS A 287 -5.46 -0.39 -16.49
CA LYS A 287 -6.01 -0.60 -17.85
C LYS A 287 -4.92 -0.99 -18.84
N ILE A 288 -3.79 -0.27 -18.83
CA ILE A 288 -2.63 -0.58 -19.67
C ILE A 288 -2.11 -2.01 -19.42
N ALA A 289 -2.06 -2.42 -18.15
CA ALA A 289 -1.62 -3.78 -17.79
C ALA A 289 -2.61 -4.84 -18.28
N GLU A 290 -3.91 -4.59 -18.16
CA GLU A 290 -4.98 -5.47 -18.65
C GLU A 290 -4.92 -5.64 -20.16
N GLU A 291 -4.86 -4.56 -20.93
CA GLU A 291 -4.75 -4.60 -22.39
C GLU A 291 -3.50 -5.37 -22.87
N LYS A 292 -2.35 -5.18 -22.19
CA LYS A 292 -1.12 -5.92 -22.52
C LYS A 292 -1.25 -7.42 -22.24
N ARG A 293 -2.05 -7.81 -21.25
CA ARG A 293 -2.32 -9.20 -20.90
C ARG A 293 -3.20 -9.86 -21.94
N ASP A 294 -4.29 -9.18 -22.36
CA ASP A 294 -5.24 -9.70 -23.33
C ASP A 294 -4.58 -9.90 -24.70
N ARG A 295 -3.74 -8.97 -25.16
CA ARG A 295 -2.95 -9.14 -26.40
C ARG A 295 -2.00 -10.34 -26.35
N LYS A 296 -1.48 -10.74 -25.17
CA LYS A 296 -0.62 -11.92 -25.01
C LYS A 296 -1.39 -13.24 -24.95
N SER A 297 -2.66 -13.20 -24.60
CA SER A 297 -3.51 -14.39 -24.52
C SER A 297 -4.12 -14.80 -25.88
N VAL A 298 -4.03 -13.92 -26.88
CA VAL A 298 -4.57 -14.11 -28.26
C VAL A 298 -3.50 -14.64 -29.24
N VAL A 299 -2.25 -14.75 -28.82
CA VAL A 299 -1.12 -15.31 -29.57
C VAL A 299 -0.74 -16.68 -29.00
#